data_07e079871fc1210586d4364b02761a2b
#
_entry.id   07e079871fc1210586d4364b02761a2b
#
_cell.length_a   1.000
_cell.length_b   1.000
_cell.length_c   1.000
_cell.angle_alpha   90.00
_cell.angle_beta   90.00
_cell.angle_gamma   90.00
#
_symmetry.space_group_name_H-M   'P 1'
#
loop_
_entity.id
_entity.type
_entity.pdbx_description
1 polymer ?
#
loop_
_entity_poly.entity_id
_entity_poly.type
_entity_poly.pdbx_seq_one_letter_code
_entity_poly.pdbx_strand_id
1 'polypeptide(L)'
;MKELLVLSGKGGTGKTTLATAFIKLGRIRAYADCDVDAPNLHLVVKPQTPKNEQNYYGMAKGVINPTACTNCGLCMKNCRFEAITLREKKYIIDAIACEGCGVCELSCPTGAIELKLFKAGDLILYKGEEVFSTAKLK
;
A
#
# COMPACT_ATOMS: atom_id res chain seq x y z
N MET A 1 20.96 7.06 18.74
CA MET A 1 19.60 6.55 19.00
C MET A 1 19.69 5.02 18.92
N LYS A 2 19.04 4.28 19.81
CA LYS A 2 19.01 2.82 19.73
C LYS A 2 17.66 2.43 19.11
N GLU A 3 17.68 1.55 18.12
CA GLU A 3 16.51 1.04 17.44
C GLU A 3 16.36 -0.46 17.69
N LEU A 4 15.15 -0.93 17.91
CA LEU A 4 14.83 -2.34 18.08
C LEU A 4 13.81 -2.76 17.03
N LEU A 5 14.16 -3.73 16.20
CA LEU A 5 13.30 -4.31 15.20
C LEU A 5 12.81 -5.69 15.67
N VAL A 6 11.49 -5.88 15.71
CA VAL A 6 10.87 -7.16 16.06
C VAL A 6 10.29 -7.80 14.80
N LEU A 7 10.89 -8.88 14.35
CA LEU A 7 10.50 -9.62 13.14
C LEU A 7 10.07 -11.05 13.47
N SER A 8 9.20 -11.60 12.62
CA SER A 8 8.94 -13.05 12.60
C SER A 8 8.56 -13.51 11.20
N GLY A 9 8.92 -14.74 10.86
CA GLY A 9 8.62 -15.34 9.55
C GLY A 9 7.18 -15.88 9.42
N LYS A 10 6.39 -15.89 10.50
CA LYS A 10 5.03 -16.47 10.48
C LYS A 10 4.10 -15.69 11.41
N GLY A 11 2.80 -15.63 11.05
CA GLY A 11 1.76 -15.10 11.92
C GLY A 11 1.61 -15.90 13.22
N GLY A 12 1.09 -15.26 14.28
CA GLY A 12 0.81 -15.91 15.55
C GLY A 12 2.02 -16.19 16.46
N THR A 13 3.22 -15.73 16.10
CA THR A 13 4.45 -15.96 16.90
C THR A 13 4.62 -15.04 18.10
N GLY A 14 3.66 -14.16 18.36
CA GLY A 14 3.70 -13.24 19.51
C GLY A 14 4.46 -11.93 19.25
N LYS A 15 4.73 -11.53 17.99
CA LYS A 15 5.39 -10.25 17.66
C LYS A 15 4.78 -9.07 18.39
N THR A 16 3.47 -8.88 18.23
CA THR A 16 2.73 -7.75 18.84
C THR A 16 2.78 -7.80 20.36
N THR A 17 2.70 -8.99 20.97
CA THR A 17 2.80 -9.16 22.42
C THR A 17 4.18 -8.75 22.92
N LEU A 18 5.24 -9.21 22.25
CA LEU A 18 6.63 -8.88 22.60
C LEU A 18 6.92 -7.39 22.39
N ALA A 19 6.52 -6.83 21.25
CA ALA A 19 6.66 -5.41 20.96
C ALA A 19 5.96 -4.55 22.03
N THR A 20 4.71 -4.92 22.40
CA THR A 20 3.97 -4.22 23.45
C THR A 20 4.66 -4.29 24.80
N ALA A 21 5.24 -5.45 25.15
CA ALA A 21 6.01 -5.59 26.39
C ALA A 21 7.23 -4.65 26.40
N PHE A 22 7.99 -4.59 25.31
CA PHE A 22 9.11 -3.65 25.20
C PHE A 22 8.67 -2.19 25.30
N ILE A 23 7.59 -1.81 24.62
CA ILE A 23 7.06 -0.44 24.68
C ILE A 23 6.71 -0.07 26.11
N LYS A 24 5.94 -0.89 26.80
CA LYS A 24 5.45 -0.61 28.17
C LYS A 24 6.56 -0.68 29.22
N LEU A 25 7.37 -1.74 29.24
CA LEU A 25 8.42 -1.93 30.22
C LEU A 25 9.59 -0.98 30.00
N GLY A 26 9.94 -0.74 28.74
CA GLY A 26 11.02 0.18 28.37
C GLY A 26 10.61 1.65 28.32
N ARG A 27 9.32 1.98 28.54
CA ARG A 27 8.76 3.33 28.42
C ARG A 27 9.17 3.98 27.10
N ILE A 28 9.03 3.22 26.01
CA ILE A 28 9.44 3.65 24.67
C ILE A 28 8.45 4.70 24.19
N ARG A 29 8.97 5.85 23.74
CA ARG A 29 8.17 6.99 23.28
C ARG A 29 7.96 7.05 21.78
N ALA A 30 8.71 6.29 20.99
CA ALA A 30 8.57 6.28 19.53
C ALA A 30 8.56 4.84 19.02
N TYR A 31 7.49 4.44 18.33
CA TYR A 31 7.34 3.11 17.78
C TYR A 31 6.47 3.11 16.53
N ALA A 32 6.60 2.07 15.72
CA ALA A 32 5.82 1.91 14.50
C ALA A 32 5.29 0.47 14.37
N ASP A 33 4.07 0.33 13.85
CA ASP A 33 3.53 -0.94 13.38
C ASP A 33 3.66 -1.00 11.86
N CYS A 34 4.52 -1.87 11.38
CA CYS A 34 4.78 -2.05 9.96
C CYS A 34 4.02 -3.26 9.37
N ASP A 35 3.10 -3.85 10.12
CA ASP A 35 2.18 -4.87 9.62
C ASP A 35 1.00 -4.19 8.90
N VAL A 36 1.19 -3.88 7.61
CA VAL A 36 0.24 -3.07 6.84
C VAL A 36 -1.04 -3.81 6.47
N ASP A 37 -1.02 -5.14 6.49
CA ASP A 37 -2.19 -5.99 6.18
C ASP A 37 -3.13 -6.08 7.37
N ALA A 38 -2.58 -6.23 8.58
CA ALA A 38 -3.35 -6.39 9.80
C ALA A 38 -2.74 -5.59 10.98
N PRO A 39 -2.65 -4.26 10.88
CA PRO A 39 -2.05 -3.45 11.93
C PRO A 39 -2.90 -3.51 13.21
N ASN A 40 -2.37 -4.12 14.26
CA ASN A 40 -3.10 -4.39 15.49
C ASN A 40 -2.43 -3.84 16.77
N LEU A 41 -1.22 -3.28 16.65
CA LEU A 41 -0.50 -2.74 17.80
C LEU A 41 -1.28 -1.61 18.49
N HIS A 42 -1.97 -0.77 17.72
CA HIS A 42 -2.79 0.34 18.23
C HIS A 42 -3.93 -0.11 19.15
N LEU A 43 -4.45 -1.34 18.98
CA LEU A 43 -5.50 -1.91 19.83
C LEU A 43 -4.97 -2.23 21.25
N VAL A 44 -3.69 -2.55 21.35
CA VAL A 44 -3.04 -2.96 22.60
C VAL A 44 -2.39 -1.78 23.32
N VAL A 45 -1.71 -0.90 22.60
CA VAL A 45 -1.06 0.27 23.18
C VAL A 45 -2.04 1.42 23.47
N LYS A 46 -3.18 1.49 22.74
CA LYS A 46 -4.27 2.45 22.95
C LYS A 46 -3.76 3.89 23.02
N PRO A 47 -3.20 4.44 21.94
CA PRO A 47 -2.67 5.79 21.94
C PRO A 47 -3.76 6.80 22.35
N GLN A 48 -3.43 7.71 23.28
CA GLN A 48 -4.40 8.66 23.85
C GLN A 48 -4.54 9.96 23.03
N THR A 49 -3.66 10.15 22.06
CA THR A 49 -3.65 11.36 21.24
C THR A 49 -4.54 11.21 20.01
N PRO A 50 -5.09 12.32 19.47
CA PRO A 50 -5.83 12.29 18.23
C PRO A 50 -4.99 11.74 17.09
N LYS A 51 -5.61 10.90 16.26
CA LYS A 51 -4.97 10.37 15.05
C LYS A 51 -4.93 11.44 13.96
N ASN A 52 -3.81 11.52 13.27
CA ASN A 52 -3.66 12.24 12.01
C ASN A 52 -3.61 11.20 10.89
N GLU A 53 -4.60 11.21 10.01
CA GLU A 53 -4.68 10.29 8.88
C GLU A 53 -4.25 11.00 7.61
N GLN A 54 -3.40 10.36 6.83
CA GLN A 54 -2.94 10.83 5.53
C GLN A 54 -3.10 9.72 4.50
N ASN A 55 -3.46 10.10 3.27
CA ASN A 55 -3.49 9.14 2.19
C ASN A 55 -2.09 8.61 1.92
N TYR A 56 -1.95 7.30 1.86
CA TYR A 56 -0.74 6.64 1.39
C TYR A 56 -0.91 6.29 -0.09
N TYR A 57 -0.04 6.81 -0.92
CA TYR A 57 -0.01 6.52 -2.35
C TYR A 57 1.11 5.51 -2.63
N GLY A 58 0.73 4.38 -3.19
CA GLY A 58 1.66 3.35 -3.65
C GLY A 58 2.23 3.65 -5.04
N MET A 59 2.62 2.59 -5.74
CA MET A 59 3.02 2.71 -7.15
C MET A 59 1.87 3.26 -7.99
N ALA A 60 2.18 4.11 -8.96
CA ALA A 60 1.21 4.57 -9.95
C ALA A 60 0.62 3.38 -10.71
N LYS A 61 -0.65 3.45 -11.07
CA LYS A 61 -1.35 2.37 -11.79
C LYS A 61 -1.75 2.87 -13.18
N GLY A 62 -1.73 1.96 -14.14
CA GLY A 62 -2.16 2.27 -15.50
C GLY A 62 -3.66 2.58 -15.57
N VAL A 63 -4.02 3.61 -16.31
CA VAL A 63 -5.42 3.98 -16.61
C VAL A 63 -5.57 4.13 -18.11
N ILE A 64 -6.57 3.45 -18.68
CA ILE A 64 -6.87 3.53 -20.12
C ILE A 64 -7.90 4.62 -20.37
N ASN A 65 -7.59 5.55 -21.27
CA ASN A 65 -8.56 6.49 -21.82
C ASN A 65 -9.38 5.79 -22.92
N PRO A 66 -10.68 5.53 -22.69
CA PRO A 66 -11.47 4.76 -23.62
C PRO A 66 -11.74 5.47 -24.96
N THR A 67 -11.63 6.81 -25.00
CA THR A 67 -11.83 7.58 -26.22
C THR A 67 -10.63 7.56 -27.15
N ALA A 68 -9.42 7.40 -26.60
CA ALA A 68 -8.17 7.30 -27.36
C ALA A 68 -7.80 5.84 -27.68
N CYS A 69 -8.44 4.87 -27.04
CA CYS A 69 -8.12 3.46 -27.20
C CYS A 69 -8.69 2.89 -28.50
N THR A 70 -7.82 2.36 -29.37
CA THR A 70 -8.20 1.68 -30.62
C THR A 70 -8.48 0.18 -30.48
N ASN A 71 -8.42 -0.34 -29.27
CA ASN A 71 -8.61 -1.76 -28.93
C ASN A 71 -7.61 -2.71 -29.66
N CYS A 72 -6.39 -2.27 -29.90
CA CYS A 72 -5.37 -3.08 -30.60
C CYS A 72 -4.80 -4.26 -29.79
N GLY A 73 -5.00 -4.31 -28.47
CA GLY A 73 -4.59 -5.39 -27.61
C GLY A 73 -3.11 -5.44 -27.22
N LEU A 74 -2.27 -4.53 -27.69
CA LEU A 74 -0.83 -4.55 -27.40
C LEU A 74 -0.52 -4.42 -25.89
N CYS A 75 -1.29 -3.62 -25.17
CA CYS A 75 -1.11 -3.45 -23.75
C CYS A 75 -1.33 -4.77 -22.97
N MET A 76 -2.37 -5.52 -23.30
CA MET A 76 -2.63 -6.83 -22.69
C MET A 76 -1.54 -7.84 -23.05
N LYS A 77 -1.11 -7.89 -24.32
CA LYS A 77 -0.06 -8.80 -24.77
C LYS A 77 1.28 -8.56 -24.05
N ASN A 78 1.61 -7.31 -23.75
CA ASN A 78 2.86 -6.92 -23.13
C ASN A 78 2.81 -6.86 -21.58
N CYS A 79 1.64 -7.10 -20.97
CA CYS A 79 1.50 -7.07 -19.53
C CYS A 79 1.98 -8.38 -18.90
N ARG A 80 3.17 -8.37 -18.30
CA ARG A 80 3.74 -9.54 -17.60
C ARG A 80 3.02 -9.92 -16.30
N PHE A 81 2.16 -9.01 -15.78
CA PHE A 81 1.41 -9.19 -14.53
C PHE A 81 -0.04 -9.63 -14.77
N GLU A 82 -0.41 -9.85 -16.03
CA GLU A 82 -1.77 -10.24 -16.42
C GLU A 82 -2.86 -9.30 -15.90
N ALA A 83 -2.47 -8.05 -15.58
CA ALA A 83 -3.35 -7.05 -14.99
C ALA A 83 -4.35 -6.45 -16.00
N ILE A 84 -4.26 -6.77 -17.29
CA ILE A 84 -5.10 -6.18 -18.34
C ILE A 84 -6.00 -7.26 -18.94
N THR A 85 -7.30 -7.03 -18.87
CA THR A 85 -8.32 -7.96 -19.38
C THR A 85 -9.23 -7.28 -20.40
N LEU A 86 -9.76 -8.06 -21.33
CA LEU A 86 -10.78 -7.61 -22.28
C LEU A 86 -12.16 -7.94 -21.72
N ARG A 87 -12.98 -6.92 -21.42
CA ARG A 87 -14.38 -7.07 -20.99
C ARG A 87 -15.26 -6.20 -21.87
N GLU A 88 -16.34 -6.75 -22.39
CA GLU A 88 -17.31 -6.04 -23.21
C GLU A 88 -16.66 -5.20 -24.34
N LYS A 89 -15.69 -5.79 -25.04
CA LYS A 89 -14.90 -5.16 -26.11
C LYS A 89 -14.07 -3.94 -25.65
N LYS A 90 -13.78 -3.80 -24.34
CA LYS A 90 -12.93 -2.76 -23.78
C LYS A 90 -11.80 -3.39 -22.96
N TYR A 91 -10.61 -2.86 -23.07
CA TYR A 91 -9.50 -3.25 -22.18
C TYR A 91 -9.63 -2.51 -20.85
N ILE A 92 -9.48 -3.27 -19.76
CA ILE A 92 -9.56 -2.76 -18.38
C ILE A 92 -8.29 -3.19 -17.66
N ILE A 93 -7.70 -2.27 -16.91
CA ILE A 93 -6.55 -2.54 -16.05
C ILE A 93 -7.07 -2.76 -14.62
N ASP A 94 -6.77 -3.93 -14.06
CA ASP A 94 -6.99 -4.22 -12.65
C ASP A 94 -5.92 -3.49 -11.82
N ALA A 95 -6.33 -2.53 -11.01
CA ALA A 95 -5.44 -1.74 -10.18
C ALA A 95 -4.74 -2.57 -9.08
N ILE A 96 -5.31 -3.71 -8.67
CA ILE A 96 -4.71 -4.60 -7.67
C ILE A 96 -3.57 -5.39 -8.31
N ALA A 97 -3.82 -6.00 -9.47
CA ALA A 97 -2.83 -6.80 -10.19
C ALA A 97 -1.76 -5.94 -10.91
N CYS A 98 -2.03 -4.65 -11.14
CA CYS A 98 -1.10 -3.76 -11.84
C CYS A 98 0.08 -3.36 -10.94
N GLU A 99 1.31 -3.63 -11.38
CA GLU A 99 2.54 -3.26 -10.66
C GLU A 99 3.14 -1.91 -11.10
N GLY A 100 2.42 -1.13 -11.92
CA GLY A 100 2.85 0.23 -12.31
C GLY A 100 4.13 0.31 -13.13
N CYS A 101 4.51 -0.76 -13.82
CA CYS A 101 5.79 -0.86 -14.53
C CYS A 101 5.90 0.02 -15.79
N GLY A 102 4.79 0.61 -16.29
CA GLY A 102 4.76 1.54 -17.42
C GLY A 102 4.84 0.89 -18.81
N VAL A 103 5.08 -0.41 -18.94
CA VAL A 103 5.23 -1.08 -20.25
C VAL A 103 4.01 -0.88 -21.16
N CYS A 104 2.81 -0.93 -20.61
CA CYS A 104 1.57 -0.72 -21.35
C CYS A 104 1.43 0.71 -21.87
N GLU A 105 1.91 1.71 -21.13
CA GLU A 105 1.95 3.12 -21.53
C GLU A 105 2.90 3.31 -22.70
N LEU A 106 4.14 2.78 -22.59
CA LEU A 106 5.16 2.86 -23.64
C LEU A 106 4.78 2.10 -24.92
N SER A 107 4.06 1.00 -24.78
CA SER A 107 3.65 0.17 -25.93
C SER A 107 2.34 0.62 -26.60
N CYS A 108 1.68 1.64 -26.06
CA CYS A 108 0.41 2.12 -26.61
C CYS A 108 0.62 3.08 -27.80
N PRO A 109 0.27 2.69 -29.04
CA PRO A 109 0.57 3.52 -30.22
C PRO A 109 -0.25 4.82 -30.27
N THR A 110 -1.37 4.87 -29.52
CA THR A 110 -2.25 6.06 -29.48
C THR A 110 -2.07 6.89 -28.22
N GLY A 111 -1.14 6.49 -27.30
CA GLY A 111 -0.98 7.18 -26.03
C GLY A 111 -2.24 7.11 -25.12
N ALA A 112 -3.07 6.10 -25.32
CA ALA A 112 -4.33 5.97 -24.57
C ALA A 112 -4.13 5.53 -23.10
N ILE A 113 -2.92 5.23 -22.67
CA ILE A 113 -2.63 4.76 -21.31
C ILE A 113 -1.70 5.73 -20.62
N GLU A 114 -2.02 6.08 -19.41
CA GLU A 114 -1.20 6.91 -18.53
C GLU A 114 -1.08 6.26 -17.14
N LEU A 115 0.03 6.50 -16.46
CA LEU A 115 0.22 6.09 -15.06
C LEU A 115 -0.32 7.18 -14.13
N LYS A 116 -1.28 6.83 -13.28
CA LYS A 116 -1.85 7.72 -12.27
C LYS A 116 -1.53 7.27 -10.85
N LEU A 117 -1.34 8.25 -9.96
CA LEU A 117 -1.20 7.96 -8.53
C LEU A 117 -2.44 7.20 -8.03
N PHE A 118 -2.17 6.12 -7.30
CA PHE A 118 -3.21 5.28 -6.74
C PHE A 118 -3.12 5.28 -5.21
N LYS A 119 -4.24 5.57 -4.56
CA LYS A 119 -4.32 5.49 -3.10
C LYS A 119 -4.28 4.02 -2.67
N ALA A 120 -3.16 3.59 -2.12
CA ALA A 120 -2.95 2.21 -1.68
C ALA A 120 -3.43 1.98 -0.24
N GLY A 121 -3.56 3.04 0.56
CA GLY A 121 -3.97 2.90 1.95
C GLY A 121 -3.99 4.22 2.70
N ASP A 122 -3.96 4.10 4.02
CA ASP A 122 -3.93 5.22 4.96
C ASP A 122 -2.69 5.10 5.86
N LEU A 123 -1.94 6.17 5.99
CA LEU A 123 -0.89 6.33 6.99
C LEU A 123 -1.50 7.05 8.19
N ILE A 124 -1.40 6.44 9.36
CA ILE A 124 -1.97 6.96 10.60
C ILE A 124 -0.83 7.32 11.55
N LEU A 125 -0.81 8.55 12.02
CA LEU A 125 0.20 9.06 12.93
C LEU A 125 -0.46 9.64 14.19
N TYR A 126 -0.04 9.15 15.34
CA TYR A 126 -0.38 9.67 16.64
C TYR A 126 0.81 10.47 17.18
N LYS A 127 0.59 11.74 17.53
CA LYS A 127 1.63 12.63 18.08
C LYS A 127 1.17 13.19 19.41
N GLY A 128 1.94 12.89 20.48
CA GLY A 128 1.73 13.37 21.83
C GLY A 128 3.01 13.19 22.63
N GLU A 129 2.90 12.75 23.87
CA GLU A 129 4.07 12.33 24.66
C GLU A 129 4.78 11.12 24.03
N GLU A 130 3.99 10.30 23.33
CA GLU A 130 4.45 9.20 22.50
C GLU A 130 4.20 9.51 21.02
N VAL A 131 5.07 9.02 20.15
CA VAL A 131 4.91 9.06 18.69
C VAL A 131 4.70 7.64 18.21
N PHE A 132 3.54 7.39 17.65
CA PHE A 132 3.20 6.09 17.07
C PHE A 132 2.75 6.23 15.63
N SER A 133 3.28 5.41 14.75
CA SER A 133 2.85 5.35 13.35
C SER A 133 2.41 3.95 12.97
N THR A 134 1.39 3.89 12.13
CA THR A 134 0.92 2.67 11.49
C THR A 134 0.37 2.98 10.12
N ALA A 135 0.36 2.00 9.23
CA ALA A 135 -0.25 2.09 7.92
C ALA A 135 -1.21 0.93 7.71
N LYS A 136 -2.27 1.16 6.95
CA LYS A 136 -3.25 0.14 6.59
C LYS A 136 -3.50 0.20 5.10
N LEU A 137 -3.30 -0.92 4.41
CA LEU A 137 -3.68 -1.08 3.00
C LEU A 137 -5.20 -1.18 2.84
N LYS A 138 -5.69 -0.78 1.67
CA LYS A 138 -7.11 -0.90 1.27
C LYS A 138 -7.29 -2.05 0.30
#